data_c58d0eb5aa22db9564bfe24f793ac758
#
_entry.id   c58d0eb5aa22db9564bfe24f793ac758
#
_cell.length_a   1.000
_cell.length_b   1.000
_cell.length_c   1.000
_cell.angle_alpha   90.00
_cell.angle_beta   90.00
_cell.angle_gamma   90.00
#
_symmetry.space_group_name_H-M   'P 1'
#
loop_
_entity.id
_entity.type
_entity.pdbx_description
1 polymer ?
#
loop_
_entity_poly.entity_id
_entity_poly.type
_entity_poly.pdbx_seq_one_letter_code
_entity_poly.pdbx_strand_id
1 'polypeptide(L)'
;MDWISSLLLATVRLAIPLLLISLAELYGQRAGMVNIGLEGLAAIGALVGFLACYITGSNWLGLLCGALAGLLVNMIYAFSTVTLCADHTVYGMAINIFAPALASFIYRVYFGTGSDLKQIVTMPSVAIPGLKDIPVIGPLLFDQSPMVYLAILLVVFPSVFFNRTRAGLSYKAVGEHPQAAATLGINVIGVKYIACAICGALAGMGGAYLTTCYSSTYTDGIVAGRGFIAL
;
A
#
# COMPACT_ATOMS: atom_id res chain seq x y z
N MET A 1 19.09 -16.06 -23.00
CA MET A 1 18.10 -16.41 -21.97
C MET A 1 18.07 -15.39 -20.83
N ASP A 2 19.20 -14.77 -20.52
CA ASP A 2 19.33 -13.84 -19.37
C ASP A 2 18.49 -12.55 -19.48
N TRP A 3 18.22 -12.06 -20.70
CA TRP A 3 17.41 -10.87 -20.90
C TRP A 3 15.93 -11.09 -20.56
N ILE A 4 15.36 -12.25 -20.92
CA ILE A 4 13.97 -12.60 -20.61
C ILE A 4 13.78 -12.80 -19.12
N SER A 5 14.72 -13.47 -18.45
CA SER A 5 14.66 -13.67 -17.00
C SER A 5 14.79 -12.35 -16.23
N SER A 6 15.64 -11.44 -16.68
CA SER A 6 15.79 -10.10 -16.08
C SER A 6 14.51 -9.26 -16.26
N LEU A 7 13.88 -9.33 -17.44
CA LEU A 7 12.60 -8.64 -17.71
C LEU A 7 11.48 -9.17 -16.81
N LEU A 8 11.37 -10.49 -16.69
CA LEU A 8 10.36 -11.13 -15.83
C LEU A 8 10.56 -10.77 -14.35
N LEU A 9 11.80 -10.76 -13.87
CA LEU A 9 12.15 -10.35 -12.52
C LEU A 9 11.75 -8.89 -12.24
N ALA A 10 12.07 -7.97 -13.16
CA ALA A 10 11.68 -6.59 -13.05
C ALA A 10 10.15 -6.42 -13.04
N THR A 11 9.43 -7.19 -13.85
CA THR A 11 7.97 -7.19 -13.91
C THR A 11 7.35 -7.60 -12.58
N VAL A 12 7.84 -8.68 -11.95
CA VAL A 12 7.35 -9.11 -10.63
C VAL A 12 7.57 -8.01 -9.58
N ARG A 13 8.77 -7.44 -9.52
CA ARG A 13 9.09 -6.40 -8.55
C ARG A 13 8.25 -5.14 -8.71
N LEU A 14 7.92 -4.75 -9.95
CA LEU A 14 7.06 -3.61 -10.25
C LEU A 14 5.57 -3.89 -10.02
N ALA A 15 5.14 -5.14 -10.11
CA ALA A 15 3.76 -5.53 -9.86
C ALA A 15 3.37 -5.48 -8.38
N ILE A 16 4.32 -5.70 -7.45
CA ILE A 16 4.03 -5.76 -6.00
C ILE A 16 3.39 -4.48 -5.45
N PRO A 17 3.94 -3.27 -5.68
CA PRO A 17 3.31 -2.06 -5.14
C PRO A 17 1.92 -1.82 -5.74
N LEU A 18 1.72 -2.10 -7.05
CA LEU A 18 0.41 -2.03 -7.68
C LEU A 18 -0.58 -2.99 -7.01
N LEU A 19 -0.15 -4.21 -6.74
CA LEU A 19 -0.94 -5.26 -6.12
C LEU A 19 -1.35 -4.89 -4.69
N LEU A 20 -0.44 -4.31 -3.88
CA LEU A 20 -0.74 -3.83 -2.53
C LEU A 20 -1.73 -2.67 -2.53
N ILE A 21 -1.57 -1.71 -3.46
CA ILE A 21 -2.47 -0.57 -3.57
C ILE A 21 -3.85 -1.01 -4.10
N SER A 22 -3.91 -1.93 -5.07
CA SER A 22 -5.18 -2.49 -5.55
C SER A 22 -5.91 -3.29 -4.48
N LEU A 23 -5.18 -4.03 -3.63
CA LEU A 23 -5.75 -4.69 -2.46
C LEU A 23 -6.30 -3.67 -1.45
N ALA A 24 -5.61 -2.55 -1.27
CA ALA A 24 -6.08 -1.47 -0.42
C ALA A 24 -7.46 -0.97 -0.88
N GLU A 25 -7.59 -0.68 -2.18
CA GLU A 25 -8.85 -0.23 -2.76
C GLU A 25 -9.94 -1.31 -2.72
N LEU A 26 -9.59 -2.56 -2.95
CA LEU A 26 -10.54 -3.68 -2.84
C LEU A 26 -11.25 -3.70 -1.47
N TYR A 27 -10.51 -3.49 -0.39
CA TYR A 27 -11.11 -3.40 0.95
C TYR A 27 -12.01 -2.17 1.09
N GLY A 28 -11.62 -1.02 0.58
CA GLY A 28 -12.43 0.19 0.55
C GLY A 28 -13.74 -0.02 -0.21
N GLN A 29 -13.65 -0.42 -1.47
CA GLN A 29 -14.81 -0.61 -2.36
C GLN A 29 -15.78 -1.66 -1.85
N ARG A 30 -15.31 -2.75 -1.24
CA ARG A 30 -16.18 -3.78 -0.65
C ARG A 30 -16.96 -3.30 0.57
N ALA A 31 -16.56 -2.19 1.19
CA ALA A 31 -17.32 -1.52 2.25
C ALA A 31 -18.14 -0.31 1.74
N GLY A 32 -18.17 -0.10 0.42
CA GLY A 32 -18.86 1.04 -0.20
C GLY A 32 -18.09 2.37 -0.04
N MET A 33 -16.75 2.31 0.12
CA MET A 33 -15.88 3.46 0.27
C MET A 33 -14.91 3.50 -0.91
N VAL A 34 -15.11 4.41 -1.87
CA VAL A 34 -14.19 4.61 -2.99
C VAL A 34 -13.16 5.67 -2.62
N ASN A 35 -11.89 5.28 -2.52
CA ASN A 35 -10.83 6.20 -2.12
C ASN A 35 -9.91 6.55 -3.29
N ILE A 36 -10.17 7.64 -3.96
CA ILE A 36 -9.30 8.15 -5.04
C ILE A 36 -7.93 8.61 -4.50
N GLY A 37 -7.81 8.85 -3.18
CA GLY A 37 -6.59 9.36 -2.51
C GLY A 37 -5.42 8.37 -2.38
N LEU A 38 -5.48 7.20 -3.00
CA LEU A 38 -4.46 6.13 -2.87
C LEU A 38 -3.06 6.56 -3.28
N GLU A 39 -2.93 7.39 -4.31
CA GLU A 39 -1.63 7.93 -4.76
C GLU A 39 -0.97 8.75 -3.64
N GLY A 40 -1.76 9.61 -2.98
CA GLY A 40 -1.29 10.41 -1.85
C GLY A 40 -0.92 9.56 -0.64
N LEU A 41 -1.71 8.53 -0.33
CA LEU A 41 -1.42 7.60 0.77
C LEU A 41 -0.11 6.84 0.53
N ALA A 42 0.10 6.38 -0.70
CA ALA A 42 1.34 5.70 -1.08
C ALA A 42 2.54 6.67 -1.04
N ALA A 43 2.38 7.94 -1.44
CA ALA A 43 3.46 8.92 -1.37
C ALA A 43 3.91 9.20 0.07
N ILE A 44 2.98 9.38 1.02
CA ILE A 44 3.30 9.50 2.44
C ILE A 44 3.96 8.22 2.96
N GLY A 45 3.41 7.05 2.60
CA GLY A 45 3.98 5.76 2.98
C GLY A 45 5.43 5.60 2.48
N ALA A 46 5.71 6.01 1.24
CA ALA A 46 7.04 5.97 0.65
C ALA A 46 8.03 6.87 1.41
N LEU A 47 7.64 8.10 1.75
CA LEU A 47 8.48 9.01 2.52
C LEU A 47 8.76 8.48 3.92
N VAL A 48 7.70 8.16 4.68
CA VAL A 48 7.85 7.73 6.08
C VAL A 48 8.59 6.40 6.17
N GLY A 49 8.32 5.48 5.23
CA GLY A 49 9.06 4.23 5.11
C GLY A 49 10.55 4.44 4.85
N PHE A 50 10.89 5.36 3.95
CA PHE A 50 12.27 5.76 3.67
C PHE A 50 12.95 6.37 4.91
N LEU A 51 12.31 7.35 5.56
CA LEU A 51 12.86 8.01 6.76
C LEU A 51 13.08 7.02 7.91
N ALA A 52 12.11 6.17 8.17
CA ALA A 52 12.22 5.16 9.22
C ALA A 52 13.36 4.16 8.93
N CYS A 53 13.49 3.71 7.67
CA CYS A 53 14.59 2.84 7.26
C CYS A 53 15.95 3.56 7.35
N TYR A 54 16.03 4.85 6.96
CA TYR A 54 17.25 5.64 7.04
C TYR A 54 17.74 5.83 8.48
N ILE A 55 16.82 6.06 9.43
CA ILE A 55 17.16 6.28 10.85
C ILE A 55 17.49 4.96 11.57
N THR A 56 16.70 3.90 11.30
CA THR A 56 16.80 2.64 12.07
C THR A 56 17.69 1.59 11.40
N GLY A 57 17.98 1.73 10.10
CA GLY A 57 18.67 0.72 9.30
C GLY A 57 17.85 -0.56 9.05
N SER A 58 16.56 -0.59 9.44
CA SER A 58 15.70 -1.76 9.31
C SER A 58 14.60 -1.55 8.28
N ASN A 59 14.59 -2.35 7.22
CA ASN A 59 13.58 -2.30 6.17
C ASN A 59 12.18 -2.69 6.68
N TRP A 60 12.11 -3.62 7.64
CA TRP A 60 10.83 -4.02 8.25
C TRP A 60 10.18 -2.90 9.04
N LEU A 61 10.98 -2.15 9.82
CA LEU A 61 10.48 -0.96 10.51
C LEU A 61 10.06 0.12 9.51
N GLY A 62 10.80 0.28 8.41
CA GLY A 62 10.41 1.17 7.33
C GLY A 62 9.03 0.83 6.76
N LEU A 63 8.78 -0.44 6.45
CA LEU A 63 7.48 -0.91 5.94
C LEU A 63 6.35 -0.71 6.96
N LEU A 64 6.58 -1.03 8.23
CA LEU A 64 5.59 -0.84 9.29
C LEU A 64 5.26 0.64 9.52
N CYS A 65 6.27 1.50 9.58
CA CYS A 65 6.05 2.95 9.73
C CYS A 65 5.33 3.55 8.53
N GLY A 66 5.66 3.11 7.30
CA GLY A 66 4.94 3.53 6.10
C GLY A 66 3.48 3.07 6.09
N ALA A 67 3.20 1.83 6.52
CA ALA A 67 1.85 1.33 6.69
C ALA A 67 1.06 2.14 7.73
N LEU A 68 1.67 2.44 8.87
CA LEU A 68 1.05 3.25 9.92
C LEU A 68 0.79 4.69 9.46
N ALA A 69 1.71 5.29 8.72
CA ALA A 69 1.54 6.64 8.18
C ALA A 69 0.36 6.69 7.19
N GLY A 70 0.28 5.73 6.26
CA GLY A 70 -0.86 5.61 5.35
C GLY A 70 -2.18 5.39 6.09
N LEU A 71 -2.18 4.53 7.13
CA LEU A 71 -3.34 4.32 7.99
C LEU A 71 -3.79 5.63 8.66
N LEU A 72 -2.88 6.38 9.28
CA LEU A 72 -3.22 7.65 9.98
C LEU A 72 -3.81 8.67 9.02
N VAL A 73 -3.22 8.87 7.85
CA VAL A 73 -3.76 9.80 6.84
C VAL A 73 -5.13 9.33 6.35
N ASN A 74 -5.31 8.03 6.14
CA ASN A 74 -6.59 7.49 5.71
C ASN A 74 -7.67 7.51 6.81
N MET A 75 -7.29 7.56 8.09
CA MET A 75 -8.24 7.79 9.19
C MET A 75 -8.80 9.23 9.15
N ILE A 76 -8.03 10.21 8.70
CA ILE A 76 -8.52 11.58 8.46
C ILE A 76 -9.55 11.58 7.33
N TYR A 77 -9.27 10.84 6.24
CA TYR A 77 -10.23 10.61 5.16
C TYR A 77 -11.51 9.94 5.68
N ALA A 78 -11.38 8.87 6.48
CA ALA A 78 -12.53 8.16 7.06
C ALA A 78 -13.38 9.08 7.94
N PHE A 79 -12.76 9.88 8.79
CA PHE A 79 -13.49 10.84 9.63
C PHE A 79 -14.28 11.84 8.78
N SER A 80 -13.70 12.36 7.72
CA SER A 80 -14.36 13.33 6.84
C SER A 80 -15.50 12.70 6.03
N THR A 81 -15.32 11.51 5.51
CA THR A 81 -16.30 10.88 4.61
C THR A 81 -17.37 10.07 5.36
N VAL A 82 -17.01 9.41 6.47
CA VAL A 82 -17.97 8.58 7.24
C VAL A 82 -18.70 9.40 8.29
N THR A 83 -18.00 10.29 9.02
CA THR A 83 -18.61 11.05 10.13
C THR A 83 -19.19 12.39 9.65
N LEU A 84 -18.45 13.14 8.81
CA LEU A 84 -18.92 14.42 8.28
C LEU A 84 -19.71 14.29 6.97
N CYS A 85 -19.87 13.06 6.44
CA CYS A 85 -20.59 12.78 5.21
C CYS A 85 -20.10 13.60 4.00
N ALA A 86 -18.79 13.92 3.95
CA ALA A 86 -18.17 14.64 2.85
C ALA A 86 -18.07 13.75 1.59
N ASP A 87 -17.99 14.38 0.42
CA ASP A 87 -17.86 13.67 -0.85
C ASP A 87 -16.50 12.95 -0.94
N HIS A 88 -16.57 11.65 -1.23
CA HIS A 88 -15.40 10.75 -1.33
C HIS A 88 -14.39 11.21 -2.39
N THR A 89 -14.90 11.67 -3.54
CA THR A 89 -14.10 12.08 -4.69
C THR A 89 -13.31 13.35 -4.37
N VAL A 90 -14.02 14.35 -3.84
CA VAL A 90 -13.41 15.66 -3.52
C VAL A 90 -12.30 15.50 -2.48
N TYR A 91 -12.59 14.74 -1.41
CA TYR A 91 -11.63 14.53 -0.33
C TYR A 91 -10.44 13.65 -0.78
N GLY A 92 -10.70 12.61 -1.58
CA GLY A 92 -9.65 11.78 -2.17
C GLY A 92 -8.72 12.56 -3.09
N MET A 93 -9.27 13.43 -3.95
CA MET A 93 -8.48 14.32 -4.81
C MET A 93 -7.65 15.32 -4.00
N ALA A 94 -8.21 15.89 -2.93
CA ALA A 94 -7.48 16.78 -2.04
C ALA A 94 -6.26 16.08 -1.42
N ILE A 95 -6.40 14.83 -0.95
CA ILE A 95 -5.29 14.03 -0.43
C ILE A 95 -4.23 13.78 -1.52
N ASN A 96 -4.64 13.48 -2.76
CA ASN A 96 -3.70 13.24 -3.86
C ASN A 96 -2.86 14.47 -4.24
N ILE A 97 -3.38 15.67 -4.02
CA ILE A 97 -2.62 16.90 -4.27
C ILE A 97 -1.75 17.24 -3.04
N PHE A 98 -2.35 17.18 -1.86
CA PHE A 98 -1.70 17.62 -0.63
C PHE A 98 -0.60 16.66 -0.15
N ALA A 99 -0.87 15.36 -0.13
CA ALA A 99 0.02 14.38 0.47
C ALA A 99 1.38 14.23 -0.24
N PRO A 100 1.46 14.16 -1.59
CA PRO A 100 2.76 14.16 -2.27
C PRO A 100 3.53 15.47 -2.09
N ALA A 101 2.84 16.63 -2.10
CA ALA A 101 3.48 17.92 -1.86
C ALA A 101 4.05 18.00 -0.44
N LEU A 102 3.28 17.54 0.56
CA LEU A 102 3.74 17.45 1.95
C LEU A 102 4.94 16.50 2.08
N ALA A 103 4.89 15.34 1.41
CA ALA A 103 6.00 14.39 1.40
C ALA A 103 7.28 15.02 0.83
N SER A 104 7.20 15.68 -0.32
CA SER A 104 8.34 16.38 -0.93
C SER A 104 8.87 17.51 -0.03
N PHE A 105 7.96 18.27 0.61
CA PHE A 105 8.34 19.33 1.53
C PHE A 105 9.11 18.77 2.74
N ILE A 106 8.59 17.74 3.42
CA ILE A 106 9.24 17.11 4.58
C ILE A 106 10.62 16.56 4.19
N TYR A 107 10.73 15.90 3.03
CA TYR A 107 12.01 15.39 2.54
C TYR A 107 13.05 16.50 2.38
N ARG A 108 12.66 17.63 1.77
CA ARG A 108 13.55 18.78 1.56
C ARG A 108 13.92 19.48 2.87
N VAL A 109 13.02 19.55 3.82
CA VAL A 109 13.32 20.14 5.16
C VAL A 109 14.33 19.27 5.90
N TYR A 110 14.22 17.92 5.80
CA TYR A 110 15.07 17.00 6.53
C TYR A 110 16.46 16.80 5.89
N PHE A 111 16.52 16.69 4.57
CA PHE A 111 17.75 16.39 3.83
C PHE A 111 18.34 17.61 3.09
N GLY A 112 17.63 18.71 3.02
CA GLY A 112 18.01 19.88 2.24
C GLY A 112 17.68 19.75 0.76
N THR A 113 18.02 20.79 -0.01
CA THR A 113 17.82 20.87 -1.46
C THR A 113 19.06 20.44 -2.27
N GLY A 114 20.03 19.81 -1.62
CA GLY A 114 21.24 19.32 -2.27
C GLY A 114 20.98 18.20 -3.27
N SER A 115 21.88 18.05 -4.25
CA SER A 115 21.81 17.00 -5.28
C SER A 115 22.18 15.59 -4.77
N ASP A 116 22.63 15.47 -3.52
CA ASP A 116 23.06 14.21 -2.94
C ASP A 116 21.86 13.34 -2.55
N LEU A 117 21.49 12.42 -3.42
CA LEU A 117 20.46 11.43 -3.11
C LEU A 117 20.92 10.52 -1.96
N LYS A 118 20.23 10.59 -0.84
CA LYS A 118 20.47 9.68 0.28
C LYS A 118 20.00 8.28 -0.10
N GLN A 119 20.86 7.28 0.19
CA GLN A 119 20.59 5.88 -0.11
C GLN A 119 20.40 5.08 1.17
N ILE A 120 19.50 4.13 1.12
CA ILE A 120 19.29 3.11 2.13
C ILE A 120 19.65 1.74 1.56
N VAL A 121 19.97 0.79 2.42
CA VAL A 121 20.16 -0.60 2.01
C VAL A 121 18.79 -1.21 1.72
N THR A 122 18.58 -1.63 0.48
CA THR A 122 17.34 -2.33 0.10
C THR A 122 17.23 -3.68 0.80
N MET A 123 15.99 -4.15 0.98
CA MET A 123 15.73 -5.45 1.58
C MET A 123 16.39 -6.57 0.76
N PRO A 124 17.23 -7.43 1.38
CA PRO A 124 17.89 -8.52 0.67
C PRO A 124 16.87 -9.54 0.16
N SER A 125 17.15 -10.16 -0.98
CA SER A 125 16.39 -11.31 -1.45
C SER A 125 16.66 -12.54 -0.58
N VAL A 126 15.63 -13.36 -0.37
CA VAL A 126 15.74 -14.65 0.32
C VAL A 126 15.73 -15.75 -0.73
N ALA A 127 16.93 -16.22 -1.07
CA ALA A 127 17.09 -17.36 -1.98
C ALA A 127 16.79 -18.67 -1.24
N ILE A 128 15.80 -19.43 -1.71
CA ILE A 128 15.52 -20.78 -1.17
C ILE A 128 16.51 -21.77 -1.82
N PRO A 129 17.43 -22.36 -1.03
CA PRO A 129 18.44 -23.26 -1.59
C PRO A 129 17.79 -24.49 -2.23
N GLY A 130 18.27 -24.88 -3.41
CA GLY A 130 17.77 -26.02 -4.18
C GLY A 130 16.66 -25.70 -5.19
N LEU A 131 15.84 -24.65 -4.99
CA LEU A 131 14.80 -24.26 -5.94
C LEU A 131 15.22 -23.07 -6.82
N LYS A 132 16.22 -22.28 -6.39
CA LYS A 132 16.74 -21.14 -7.15
C LYS A 132 17.43 -21.55 -8.46
N ASP A 133 17.93 -22.80 -8.54
CA ASP A 133 18.72 -23.29 -9.67
C ASP A 133 17.87 -23.76 -10.86
N ILE A 134 16.54 -23.71 -10.72
CA ILE A 134 15.63 -24.01 -11.85
C ILE A 134 15.70 -22.84 -12.85
N PRO A 135 16.03 -23.12 -14.13
CA PRO A 135 16.16 -22.05 -15.12
C PRO A 135 14.82 -21.31 -15.29
N VAL A 136 14.87 -19.95 -15.27
CA VAL A 136 13.74 -19.01 -15.40
C VAL A 136 12.82 -18.97 -14.17
N ILE A 137 12.30 -20.10 -13.70
CA ILE A 137 11.31 -20.16 -12.59
C ILE A 137 12.00 -19.95 -11.24
N GLY A 138 13.23 -20.45 -11.09
CA GLY A 138 14.00 -20.34 -9.84
C GLY A 138 14.16 -18.89 -9.37
N PRO A 139 14.82 -18.02 -10.14
CA PRO A 139 14.98 -16.61 -9.78
C PRO A 139 13.65 -15.86 -9.69
N LEU A 140 12.65 -16.25 -10.50
CA LEU A 140 11.34 -15.58 -10.56
C LEU A 140 10.52 -15.76 -9.27
N LEU A 141 10.51 -16.96 -8.70
CA LEU A 141 9.67 -17.32 -7.57
C LEU A 141 10.44 -17.52 -6.26
N PHE A 142 11.71 -17.92 -6.32
CA PHE A 142 12.47 -18.37 -5.15
C PHE A 142 13.69 -17.51 -4.79
N ASP A 143 13.93 -16.41 -5.54
CA ASP A 143 14.93 -15.38 -5.22
C ASP A 143 14.29 -13.98 -5.20
N GLN A 144 13.32 -13.81 -4.33
CA GLN A 144 12.59 -12.55 -4.19
C GLN A 144 12.73 -11.99 -2.77
N SER A 145 12.44 -10.69 -2.62
CA SER A 145 12.35 -10.10 -1.29
C SER A 145 11.22 -10.75 -0.48
N PRO A 146 11.35 -10.89 0.85
CA PRO A 146 10.30 -11.44 1.71
C PRO A 146 8.95 -10.75 1.53
N MET A 147 8.96 -9.49 1.11
CA MET A 147 7.76 -8.69 0.87
C MET A 147 6.93 -9.23 -0.30
N VAL A 148 7.54 -9.85 -1.31
CA VAL A 148 6.82 -10.49 -2.43
C VAL A 148 5.95 -11.63 -1.92
N TYR A 149 6.48 -12.48 -1.05
CA TYR A 149 5.73 -13.59 -0.45
C TYR A 149 4.61 -13.10 0.45
N LEU A 150 4.88 -12.06 1.23
CA LEU A 150 3.87 -11.40 2.07
C LEU A 150 2.75 -10.81 1.22
N ALA A 151 3.07 -10.15 0.10
CA ALA A 151 2.07 -9.60 -0.82
C ALA A 151 1.18 -10.70 -1.42
N ILE A 152 1.75 -11.84 -1.83
CA ILE A 152 0.99 -13.00 -2.33
C ILE A 152 0.04 -13.53 -1.25
N LEU A 153 0.52 -13.65 -0.01
CA LEU A 153 -0.31 -14.08 1.13
C LEU A 153 -1.45 -13.09 1.38
N LEU A 154 -1.16 -11.79 1.30
CA LEU A 154 -2.16 -10.74 1.45
C LEU A 154 -3.23 -10.76 0.34
N VAL A 155 -2.93 -11.29 -0.86
CA VAL A 155 -3.93 -11.49 -1.94
C VAL A 155 -4.86 -12.66 -1.63
N VAL A 156 -4.33 -13.74 -1.08
CA VAL A 156 -5.13 -14.93 -0.77
C VAL A 156 -6.09 -14.66 0.39
N PHE A 157 -5.65 -13.87 1.37
CA PHE A 157 -6.43 -13.58 2.57
C PHE A 157 -7.82 -12.97 2.27
N PRO A 158 -7.97 -11.90 1.46
CA PRO A 158 -9.28 -11.33 1.12
C PRO A 158 -10.21 -12.32 0.43
N SER A 159 -9.67 -13.18 -0.43
CA SER A 159 -10.47 -14.19 -1.13
C SER A 159 -11.14 -15.13 -0.15
N VAL A 160 -10.41 -15.60 0.85
CA VAL A 160 -10.96 -16.46 1.91
C VAL A 160 -11.86 -15.66 2.85
N PHE A 161 -11.44 -14.48 3.27
CA PHE A 161 -12.17 -13.63 4.19
C PHE A 161 -13.56 -13.27 3.63
N PHE A 162 -13.63 -12.72 2.43
CA PHE A 162 -14.90 -12.25 1.84
C PHE A 162 -15.83 -13.39 1.42
N ASN A 163 -15.32 -14.58 1.08
CA ASN A 163 -16.14 -15.66 0.54
C ASN A 163 -16.44 -16.77 1.55
N ARG A 164 -15.68 -16.87 2.63
CA ARG A 164 -15.76 -18.01 3.56
C ARG A 164 -16.11 -17.61 5.00
N THR A 165 -16.14 -16.29 5.34
CA THR A 165 -16.39 -15.86 6.72
C THR A 165 -17.69 -15.06 6.86
N ARG A 166 -18.35 -15.20 8.03
CA ARG A 166 -19.54 -14.40 8.37
C ARG A 166 -19.21 -12.91 8.45
N ALA A 167 -18.02 -12.56 8.96
CA ALA A 167 -17.56 -11.18 9.01
C ALA A 167 -17.37 -10.58 7.61
N GLY A 168 -16.81 -11.35 6.66
CA GLY A 168 -16.68 -10.92 5.27
C GLY A 168 -18.03 -10.72 4.57
N LEU A 169 -19.02 -11.56 4.87
CA LEU A 169 -20.37 -11.40 4.36
C LEU A 169 -21.05 -10.11 4.92
N SER A 170 -20.94 -9.89 6.23
CA SER A 170 -21.44 -8.66 6.86
C SER A 170 -20.74 -7.41 6.30
N TYR A 171 -19.45 -7.51 6.01
CA TYR A 171 -18.68 -6.44 5.42
C TYR A 171 -19.18 -6.07 4.01
N LYS A 172 -19.44 -7.06 3.14
CA LYS A 172 -20.04 -6.85 1.83
C LYS A 172 -21.46 -6.26 1.92
N ALA A 173 -22.27 -6.76 2.85
CA ALA A 173 -23.64 -6.25 3.07
C ALA A 173 -23.65 -4.75 3.40
N VAL A 174 -22.66 -4.27 4.18
CA VAL A 174 -22.48 -2.84 4.48
C VAL A 174 -22.15 -2.04 3.20
N GLY A 175 -21.36 -2.59 2.30
CA GLY A 175 -21.02 -1.93 1.05
C GLY A 175 -22.18 -1.85 0.06
N GLU A 176 -22.98 -2.93 -0.05
CA GLU A 176 -24.08 -3.02 -1.01
C GLU A 176 -25.34 -2.27 -0.52
N HIS A 177 -25.75 -2.49 0.74
CA HIS A 177 -26.95 -1.91 1.32
C HIS A 177 -26.75 -1.52 2.79
N PRO A 178 -26.09 -0.37 3.09
CA PRO A 178 -25.77 0.01 4.46
C PRO A 178 -26.99 0.16 5.37
N GLN A 179 -28.13 0.63 4.82
CA GLN A 179 -29.38 0.77 5.60
C GLN A 179 -29.92 -0.60 6.00
N ALA A 180 -29.99 -1.57 5.09
CA ALA A 180 -30.42 -2.93 5.39
C ALA A 180 -29.46 -3.64 6.36
N ALA A 181 -28.16 -3.41 6.25
CA ALA A 181 -27.18 -3.93 7.19
C ALA A 181 -27.39 -3.37 8.61
N ALA A 182 -27.72 -2.07 8.73
CA ALA A 182 -28.02 -1.43 10.01
C ALA A 182 -29.26 -2.02 10.69
N THR A 183 -30.34 -2.35 9.94
CA THR A 183 -31.54 -2.99 10.50
C THR A 183 -31.27 -4.39 11.06
N LEU A 184 -30.26 -5.08 10.55
CA LEU A 184 -29.77 -6.37 11.06
C LEU A 184 -28.80 -6.22 12.26
N GLY A 185 -28.60 -5.00 12.78
CA GLY A 185 -27.73 -4.73 13.92
C GLY A 185 -26.24 -4.68 13.60
N ILE A 186 -25.84 -4.61 12.31
CA ILE A 186 -24.44 -4.49 11.93
C ILE A 186 -23.99 -3.04 12.13
N ASN A 187 -22.84 -2.85 12.79
CA ASN A 187 -22.26 -1.53 12.98
C ASN A 187 -21.62 -1.03 11.68
N VAL A 188 -22.42 -0.34 10.85
CA VAL A 188 -21.99 0.18 9.53
C VAL A 188 -20.82 1.15 9.65
N ILE A 189 -20.85 2.07 10.63
CA ILE A 189 -19.80 3.05 10.85
C ILE A 189 -18.48 2.35 11.19
N GLY A 190 -18.50 1.41 12.14
CA GLY A 190 -17.33 0.65 12.54
C GLY A 190 -16.69 -0.13 11.37
N VAL A 191 -17.53 -0.78 10.54
CA VAL A 191 -17.04 -1.51 9.36
C VAL A 191 -16.35 -0.58 8.36
N LYS A 192 -16.93 0.60 8.08
CA LYS A 192 -16.34 1.59 7.18
C LYS A 192 -15.02 2.14 7.71
N TYR A 193 -14.89 2.42 9.01
CA TYR A 193 -13.63 2.83 9.62
C TYR A 193 -12.55 1.75 9.53
N ILE A 194 -12.90 0.49 9.79
CA ILE A 194 -11.97 -0.64 9.65
C ILE A 194 -11.52 -0.79 8.18
N ALA A 195 -12.45 -0.64 7.24
CA ALA A 195 -12.15 -0.65 5.81
C ALA A 195 -11.11 0.40 5.44
N CYS A 196 -11.33 1.64 5.87
CA CYS A 196 -10.39 2.73 5.63
C CYS A 196 -9.04 2.49 6.33
N ALA A 197 -9.02 1.94 7.55
CA ALA A 197 -7.79 1.61 8.24
C ALA A 197 -6.94 0.60 7.46
N ILE A 198 -7.55 -0.50 7.00
CA ILE A 198 -6.88 -1.52 6.19
C ILE A 198 -6.43 -0.93 4.86
N CYS A 199 -7.28 -0.18 4.18
CA CYS A 199 -6.97 0.51 2.92
C CYS A 199 -5.75 1.40 3.07
N GLY A 200 -5.73 2.29 4.09
CA GLY A 200 -4.60 3.18 4.35
C GLY A 200 -3.30 2.45 4.66
N ALA A 201 -3.38 1.40 5.48
CA ALA A 201 -2.21 0.59 5.83
C ALA A 201 -1.59 -0.11 4.62
N LEU A 202 -2.41 -0.74 3.77
CA LEU A 202 -1.94 -1.43 2.57
C LEU A 202 -1.41 -0.46 1.51
N ALA A 203 -2.07 0.68 1.29
CA ALA A 203 -1.59 1.70 0.37
C ALA A 203 -0.26 2.32 0.84
N GLY A 204 -0.15 2.65 2.14
CA GLY A 204 1.09 3.13 2.73
C GLY A 204 2.23 2.11 2.67
N MET A 205 1.93 0.83 2.89
CA MET A 205 2.89 -0.27 2.73
C MET A 205 3.35 -0.44 1.28
N GLY A 206 2.43 -0.29 0.31
CA GLY A 206 2.76 -0.29 -1.12
C GLY A 206 3.70 0.84 -1.51
N GLY A 207 3.49 2.03 -0.94
CA GLY A 207 4.40 3.17 -1.08
C GLY A 207 5.77 2.92 -0.43
N ALA A 208 5.80 2.45 0.81
CA ALA A 208 7.04 2.12 1.52
C ALA A 208 7.87 1.04 0.79
N TYR A 209 7.22 0.08 0.14
CA TYR A 209 7.90 -0.93 -0.68
C TYR A 209 8.74 -0.30 -1.79
N LEU A 210 8.24 0.78 -2.43
CA LEU A 210 8.97 1.44 -3.52
C LEU A 210 10.33 1.99 -3.06
N THR A 211 10.43 2.48 -1.84
CA THR A 211 11.67 3.05 -1.30
C THR A 211 12.54 2.04 -0.58
N THR A 212 11.95 1.09 0.16
CA THR A 212 12.72 0.14 0.99
C THR A 212 13.13 -1.14 0.28
N CYS A 213 12.38 -1.54 -0.76
CA CYS A 213 12.64 -2.81 -1.45
C CYS A 213 13.04 -2.63 -2.92
N TYR A 214 12.54 -1.56 -3.59
CA TYR A 214 12.74 -1.38 -5.02
C TYR A 214 13.83 -0.36 -5.35
N SER A 215 13.74 0.89 -4.83
CA SER A 215 14.56 2.01 -5.34
C SER A 215 15.78 2.39 -4.49
N SER A 216 15.93 1.94 -3.27
CA SER A 216 16.96 2.40 -2.31
C SER A 216 16.99 3.92 -2.02
N THR A 217 16.28 4.73 -2.77
CA THR A 217 16.25 6.21 -2.66
C THR A 217 14.81 6.70 -2.69
N TYR A 218 14.58 7.85 -2.06
CA TYR A 218 13.32 8.58 -2.22
C TYR A 218 13.51 9.67 -3.29
N THR A 219 12.59 9.73 -4.24
CA THR A 219 12.52 10.78 -5.26
C THR A 219 11.11 11.34 -5.31
N ASP A 220 10.99 12.64 -5.61
CA ASP A 220 9.69 13.27 -5.80
C ASP A 220 8.91 12.53 -6.90
N GLY A 221 7.64 12.18 -6.61
CA GLY A 221 6.80 11.45 -7.56
C GLY A 221 7.13 9.97 -7.72
N ILE A 222 7.82 9.32 -6.77
CA ILE A 222 8.21 7.90 -6.83
C ILE A 222 7.04 6.94 -7.07
N VAL A 223 5.82 7.32 -6.65
CA VAL A 223 4.61 6.51 -6.87
C VAL A 223 4.20 6.48 -8.34
N ALA A 224 4.47 7.58 -9.09
CA ALA A 224 4.35 7.66 -10.54
C ALA A 224 2.99 7.20 -11.09
N GLY A 225 1.89 7.60 -10.46
CA GLY A 225 0.52 7.28 -10.91
C GLY A 225 0.04 5.87 -10.57
N ARG A 226 0.80 5.07 -9.83
CA ARG A 226 0.40 3.69 -9.48
C ARG A 226 -0.87 3.63 -8.67
N GLY A 227 -1.17 4.65 -7.85
CA GLY A 227 -2.42 4.75 -7.12
C GLY A 227 -3.63 4.88 -8.05
N PHE A 228 -3.51 5.64 -9.14
CA PHE A 228 -4.57 5.77 -10.15
C PHE A 228 -4.73 4.51 -11.01
N ILE A 229 -3.65 3.79 -11.28
CA ILE A 229 -3.71 2.52 -12.04
C ILE A 229 -4.37 1.42 -11.20
N ALA A 230 -4.24 1.51 -9.87
CA ALA A 230 -4.73 0.51 -8.93
C ALA A 230 -6.24 0.64 -8.64
N LEU A 231 -6.86 1.79 -8.94
CA LEU A 231 -8.29 2.06 -8.87
C LEU A 231 -9.06 1.28 -9.93
#